data_c43ae1411a3207daba37485b7c841065
#
_entry.id   c43ae1411a3207daba37485b7c841065
#
_cell.length_a   1.000
_cell.length_b   1.000
_cell.length_c   1.000
_cell.angle_alpha   90.00
_cell.angle_beta   90.00
_cell.angle_gamma   90.00
#
_symmetry.space_group_name_H-M   'P 1'
#
loop_
_entity.id
_entity.type
_entity.pdbx_description
1 polymer ?
#
loop_
_entity_poly.entity_id
_entity_poly.type
_entity_poly.pdbx_seq_one_letter_code
_entity_poly.pdbx_strand_id
1 'polypeptide(L)'
;MIRLKAPAPERPLLLIDAGNTRIKWAWTDADVAPQAVTPGDSPWQHAGARPHDQLAELVEDWRDCHAGTGMAPPDVWLSTVAGPALRDALCARIARVFDGARIRIVASEAAAAGLRNGYRDPAQLGTDRWVGAVGARHAWPDTALLLVTAGTATTLDIVAPDGRFAGGLILPGLTLMMHALSRNTAQLPEIDIGYLAARDDAQARTDVPPWADNTQDAIALGCVTAQAGAIAQTWQALQAHYPGPCRCVLSGGARAALGPHLRMPFQMHDNLVLLGLQVLAHAGHEGRPGAVTQA
;
A
#
# COMPACT_ATOMS: atom_id res chain seq x y z
N MET A 1 -33.06 0.25 -13.09
CA MET A 1 -32.77 -0.91 -12.25
C MET A 1 -32.14 -0.38 -10.96
N ILE A 2 -32.88 -0.32 -9.86
CA ILE A 2 -32.37 0.19 -8.57
C ILE A 2 -31.43 -0.88 -8.02
N ARG A 3 -30.12 -0.63 -8.02
CA ARG A 3 -29.16 -1.46 -7.31
C ARG A 3 -29.45 -1.32 -5.81
N LEU A 4 -29.97 -2.36 -5.19
CA LEU A 4 -30.05 -2.44 -3.75
C LEU A 4 -28.63 -2.35 -3.20
N LYS A 5 -28.37 -1.31 -2.42
CA LYS A 5 -27.11 -1.14 -1.69
C LYS A 5 -26.99 -2.32 -0.73
N ALA A 6 -25.86 -3.06 -0.79
CA ALA A 6 -25.59 -4.10 0.19
C ALA A 6 -25.71 -3.48 1.61
N PRO A 7 -26.29 -4.20 2.58
CA PRO A 7 -26.35 -3.70 3.95
C PRO A 7 -24.93 -3.43 4.46
N ALA A 8 -24.79 -2.33 5.19
CA ALA A 8 -23.53 -2.02 5.88
C ALA A 8 -23.18 -3.18 6.83
N PRO A 9 -21.89 -3.47 7.05
CA PRO A 9 -21.49 -4.51 7.99
C PRO A 9 -22.00 -4.16 9.41
N GLU A 10 -22.59 -5.13 10.08
CA GLU A 10 -23.13 -4.97 11.45
C GLU A 10 -22.05 -5.03 12.54
N ARG A 11 -20.80 -5.35 12.19
CA ARG A 11 -19.66 -5.59 13.09
C ARG A 11 -18.54 -4.62 12.76
N PRO A 12 -17.75 -4.16 13.75
CA PRO A 12 -16.61 -3.31 13.44
C PRO A 12 -15.65 -4.02 12.50
N LEU A 13 -14.93 -3.26 11.71
CA LEU A 13 -13.93 -3.75 10.75
C LEU A 13 -12.54 -3.65 11.35
N LEU A 14 -11.78 -4.74 11.30
CA LEU A 14 -10.35 -4.75 11.48
C LEU A 14 -9.69 -5.01 10.12
N LEU A 15 -9.05 -3.99 9.58
CA LEU A 15 -8.36 -4.01 8.30
C LEU A 15 -6.87 -4.24 8.55
N ILE A 16 -6.26 -5.22 7.86
CA ILE A 16 -4.86 -5.59 8.08
C ILE A 16 -4.15 -5.71 6.74
N ASP A 17 -3.07 -4.95 6.57
CA ASP A 17 -2.11 -5.03 5.47
C ASP A 17 -0.78 -5.59 5.99
N ALA A 18 -0.54 -6.89 5.79
CA ALA A 18 0.67 -7.57 6.18
C ALA A 18 1.68 -7.60 5.02
N GLY A 19 2.45 -6.52 4.88
CA GLY A 19 3.55 -6.40 3.93
C GLY A 19 4.80 -7.18 4.36
N ASN A 20 5.85 -7.17 3.53
CA ASN A 20 7.08 -7.93 3.79
C ASN A 20 7.90 -7.44 4.99
N THR A 21 7.74 -6.19 5.44
CA THR A 21 8.55 -5.59 6.52
C THR A 21 7.71 -5.18 7.72
N ARG A 22 6.47 -4.75 7.50
CA ARG A 22 5.59 -4.20 8.54
C ARG A 22 4.17 -4.67 8.32
N ILE A 23 3.42 -4.75 9.42
CA ILE A 23 1.97 -4.95 9.43
C ILE A 23 1.34 -3.60 9.73
N LYS A 24 0.51 -3.12 8.82
CA LYS A 24 -0.34 -1.95 9.03
C LYS A 24 -1.75 -2.43 9.34
N TRP A 25 -2.44 -1.68 10.17
CA TRP A 25 -3.81 -2.01 10.52
C TRP A 25 -4.65 -0.76 10.74
N ALA A 26 -5.97 -0.93 10.62
CA ALA A 26 -6.94 0.09 10.99
C ALA A 26 -8.19 -0.56 11.60
N TRP A 27 -8.79 0.15 12.53
CA TRP A 27 -10.05 -0.18 13.16
C TRP A 27 -11.08 0.89 12.82
N THR A 28 -12.26 0.48 12.39
CA THR A 28 -13.36 1.40 12.04
C THR A 28 -14.70 0.77 12.34
N ASP A 29 -15.71 1.60 12.64
CA ASP A 29 -17.07 1.13 12.77
C ASP A 29 -17.66 0.71 11.40
N ALA A 30 -18.64 -0.16 11.46
CA ALA A 30 -19.24 -0.75 10.28
C ALA A 30 -19.97 0.25 9.39
N ASP A 31 -20.45 1.35 9.95
CA ASP A 31 -21.22 2.39 9.26
C ASP A 31 -20.36 3.52 8.68
N VAL A 32 -19.06 3.54 9.02
CA VAL A 32 -18.13 4.54 8.48
C VAL A 32 -17.79 4.22 7.03
N ALA A 33 -18.31 5.03 6.12
CA ALA A 33 -18.03 4.88 4.69
C ALA A 33 -16.55 5.07 4.36
N PRO A 34 -15.99 4.31 3.39
CA PRO A 34 -14.62 4.52 2.93
C PRO A 34 -14.43 5.95 2.42
N GLN A 35 -13.40 6.63 2.90
CA GLN A 35 -13.06 7.98 2.48
C GLN A 35 -11.59 8.09 2.10
N ALA A 36 -11.33 8.76 0.97
CA ALA A 36 -9.99 9.21 0.65
C ALA A 36 -9.69 10.46 1.48
N VAL A 37 -8.64 10.38 2.27
CA VAL A 37 -8.20 11.49 3.12
C VAL A 37 -6.88 12.06 2.66
N THR A 38 -6.62 13.32 3.02
CA THR A 38 -5.33 13.97 2.80
C THR A 38 -4.22 13.30 3.61
N PRO A 39 -2.96 13.36 3.14
CA PRO A 39 -1.83 12.85 3.91
C PRO A 39 -1.79 13.45 5.31
N GLY A 40 -1.68 12.60 6.32
CA GLY A 40 -1.67 12.99 7.72
C GLY A 40 -3.01 12.82 8.43
N ASP A 41 -4.12 12.75 7.70
CA ASP A 41 -5.44 12.45 8.27
C ASP A 41 -5.69 10.93 8.27
N SER A 42 -6.41 10.45 9.26
CA SER A 42 -6.87 9.07 9.35
C SER A 42 -8.40 9.04 9.28
N PRO A 43 -9.01 8.30 8.34
CA PRO A 43 -10.45 8.14 8.30
C PRO A 43 -10.94 7.11 9.34
N TRP A 44 -10.00 6.41 9.97
CA TRP A 44 -10.27 5.34 10.92
C TRP A 44 -10.15 5.84 12.36
N GLN A 45 -10.93 5.25 13.26
CA GLN A 45 -10.89 5.56 14.69
C GLN A 45 -9.52 5.27 15.29
N HIS A 46 -8.94 4.12 14.91
CA HIS A 46 -7.59 3.73 15.30
C HIS A 46 -6.86 3.17 14.08
N ALA A 47 -5.58 3.46 13.99
CA ALA A 47 -4.70 2.89 12.99
C ALA A 47 -3.26 2.84 13.51
N GLY A 48 -2.50 1.86 13.04
CA GLY A 48 -1.13 1.69 13.46
C GLY A 48 -0.30 0.85 12.48
N ALA A 49 0.98 0.74 12.79
CA ALA A 49 1.91 -0.12 12.07
C ALA A 49 2.96 -0.69 13.02
N ARG A 50 3.21 -2.01 12.91
CA ARG A 50 4.23 -2.71 13.69
C ARG A 50 5.12 -3.54 12.79
N PRO A 51 6.42 -3.70 13.10
CA PRO A 51 7.26 -4.69 12.44
C PRO A 51 6.85 -6.12 12.85
N HIS A 52 7.32 -7.12 12.12
CA HIS A 52 6.89 -8.52 12.32
C HIS A 52 7.30 -9.12 13.66
N ASP A 53 8.36 -8.63 14.27
CA ASP A 53 8.86 -9.06 15.60
C ASP A 53 8.02 -8.50 16.76
N GLN A 54 7.13 -7.53 16.51
CA GLN A 54 6.26 -6.91 17.51
C GLN A 54 4.79 -7.40 17.38
N LEU A 55 4.60 -8.70 17.17
CA LEU A 55 3.24 -9.26 17.07
C LEU A 55 2.49 -9.29 18.41
N ALA A 56 3.19 -9.24 19.54
CA ALA A 56 2.56 -9.18 20.84
C ALA A 56 1.93 -7.80 21.08
N GLU A 57 2.68 -6.75 20.81
CA GLU A 57 2.24 -5.36 20.93
C GLU A 57 1.10 -5.05 19.94
N LEU A 58 1.14 -5.63 18.74
CA LEU A 58 0.06 -5.53 17.77
C LEU A 58 -1.25 -6.10 18.32
N VAL A 59 -1.19 -7.20 19.04
CA VAL A 59 -2.34 -7.84 19.68
C VAL A 59 -2.91 -6.96 20.80
N GLU A 60 -2.05 -6.32 21.60
CA GLU A 60 -2.50 -5.38 22.63
C GLU A 60 -3.16 -4.14 22.01
N ASP A 61 -2.57 -3.56 20.93
CA ASP A 61 -3.20 -2.47 20.19
C ASP A 61 -4.65 -2.81 19.79
N TRP A 62 -4.89 -4.03 19.29
CA TRP A 62 -6.24 -4.47 18.89
C TRP A 62 -7.18 -4.72 20.07
N ARG A 63 -6.68 -5.25 21.19
CA ARG A 63 -7.45 -5.42 22.42
C ARG A 63 -7.93 -4.07 22.96
N ASP A 64 -7.04 -3.08 22.96
CA ASP A 64 -7.36 -1.74 23.44
C ASP A 64 -8.44 -1.09 22.58
N CYS A 65 -8.42 -1.28 21.26
CA CYS A 65 -9.47 -0.80 20.37
C CYS A 65 -10.84 -1.42 20.67
N HIS A 66 -10.88 -2.67 21.07
CA HIS A 66 -12.13 -3.40 21.37
C HIS A 66 -12.59 -3.26 22.84
N ALA A 67 -11.67 -2.95 23.74
CA ALA A 67 -11.94 -2.91 25.18
C ALA A 67 -13.01 -1.88 25.53
N GLY A 68 -14.00 -2.32 26.29
CA GLY A 68 -15.06 -1.44 26.79
C GLY A 68 -16.11 -0.98 25.76
N THR A 69 -16.00 -1.39 24.50
CA THR A 69 -16.94 -0.99 23.44
C THR A 69 -18.30 -1.71 23.56
N GLY A 70 -18.33 -2.90 24.14
CA GLY A 70 -19.53 -3.77 24.14
C GLY A 70 -19.93 -4.26 22.73
N MET A 71 -19.12 -4.02 21.72
CA MET A 71 -19.37 -4.38 20.32
C MET A 71 -19.17 -5.88 20.08
N ALA A 72 -19.79 -6.40 19.04
CA ALA A 72 -19.51 -7.75 18.55
C ALA A 72 -18.06 -7.88 18.09
N PRO A 73 -17.47 -9.08 18.06
CA PRO A 73 -16.16 -9.33 17.49
C PRO A 73 -16.05 -8.82 16.06
N PRO A 74 -14.89 -8.29 15.61
CA PRO A 74 -14.77 -7.64 14.31
C PRO A 74 -14.91 -8.60 13.13
N ASP A 75 -15.31 -8.06 12.00
CA ASP A 75 -15.06 -8.66 10.70
C ASP A 75 -13.65 -8.22 10.23
N VAL A 76 -12.75 -9.20 10.06
CA VAL A 76 -11.34 -8.97 9.76
C VAL A 76 -11.09 -9.14 8.26
N TRP A 77 -10.49 -8.14 7.65
CA TRP A 77 -10.06 -8.16 6.26
C TRP A 77 -8.54 -8.10 6.20
N LEU A 78 -7.93 -9.18 5.73
CA LEU A 78 -6.47 -9.36 5.71
C LEU A 78 -5.95 -9.43 4.28
N SER A 79 -5.12 -8.46 3.91
CA SER A 79 -4.21 -8.53 2.75
C SER A 79 -2.83 -8.96 3.23
N THR A 80 -2.21 -9.94 2.58
CA THR A 80 -0.85 -10.36 2.94
C THR A 80 -0.05 -10.82 1.73
N VAL A 81 1.20 -10.36 1.68
CA VAL A 81 2.25 -10.80 0.75
C VAL A 81 3.48 -11.34 1.48
N ALA A 82 3.42 -11.43 2.82
CA ALA A 82 4.54 -11.83 3.69
C ALA A 82 4.65 -13.35 3.90
N GLY A 83 3.95 -14.14 3.09
CA GLY A 83 4.02 -15.60 3.12
C GLY A 83 3.06 -16.27 4.12
N PRO A 84 2.92 -17.61 4.00
CA PRO A 84 1.91 -18.36 4.75
C PRO A 84 2.18 -18.39 6.27
N ALA A 85 3.42 -18.43 6.69
CA ALA A 85 3.75 -18.51 8.12
C ALA A 85 3.26 -17.29 8.91
N LEU A 86 3.44 -16.07 8.37
CA LEU A 86 2.95 -14.86 9.02
C LEU A 86 1.42 -14.78 8.95
N ARG A 87 0.82 -15.14 7.82
CA ARG A 87 -0.63 -15.23 7.66
C ARG A 87 -1.26 -16.10 8.75
N ASP A 88 -0.76 -17.33 8.90
CA ASP A 88 -1.31 -18.30 9.84
C ASP A 88 -1.10 -17.85 11.29
N ALA A 89 0.06 -17.23 11.59
CA ALA A 89 0.32 -16.64 12.88
C ALA A 89 -0.62 -15.47 13.22
N LEU A 90 -0.97 -14.62 12.25
CA LEU A 90 -1.95 -13.53 12.43
C LEU A 90 -3.35 -14.10 12.67
N CYS A 91 -3.80 -15.04 11.83
CA CYS A 91 -5.10 -15.67 12.00
C CYS A 91 -5.26 -16.31 13.38
N ALA A 92 -4.26 -17.07 13.84
CA ALA A 92 -4.29 -17.69 15.16
C ALA A 92 -4.36 -16.67 16.31
N ARG A 93 -3.67 -15.53 16.18
CA ARG A 93 -3.73 -14.46 17.20
C ARG A 93 -5.09 -13.75 17.21
N ILE A 94 -5.63 -13.44 16.04
CA ILE A 94 -6.95 -12.83 15.90
C ILE A 94 -8.01 -13.72 16.56
N ALA A 95 -7.99 -15.02 16.26
CA ALA A 95 -8.92 -15.99 16.86
C ALA A 95 -8.84 -16.06 18.39
N ARG A 96 -7.63 -15.91 18.95
CA ARG A 96 -7.43 -15.89 20.41
C ARG A 96 -7.90 -14.61 21.08
N VAL A 97 -7.87 -13.49 20.38
CA VAL A 97 -8.24 -12.16 20.91
C VAL A 97 -9.74 -11.93 20.78
N PHE A 98 -10.30 -12.30 19.64
CA PHE A 98 -11.69 -12.03 19.29
C PHE A 98 -12.42 -13.35 19.01
N ASP A 99 -12.97 -13.93 20.07
CA ASP A 99 -13.81 -15.14 19.92
C ASP A 99 -14.99 -14.85 18.98
N GLY A 100 -15.14 -15.66 17.95
CA GLY A 100 -16.15 -15.50 16.91
C GLY A 100 -15.86 -14.38 15.88
N ALA A 101 -14.62 -13.87 15.76
CA ALA A 101 -14.22 -13.02 14.65
C ALA A 101 -14.33 -13.76 13.31
N ARG A 102 -14.73 -13.06 12.27
CA ARG A 102 -14.76 -13.59 10.91
C ARG A 102 -13.54 -13.07 10.16
N ILE A 103 -12.66 -13.97 9.74
CA ILE A 103 -11.43 -13.60 9.03
C ILE A 103 -11.61 -13.86 7.55
N ARG A 104 -11.46 -12.81 6.74
CA ARG A 104 -11.41 -12.90 5.28
C ARG A 104 -10.01 -12.56 4.80
N ILE A 105 -9.34 -13.53 4.20
CA ILE A 105 -8.06 -13.34 3.52
C ILE A 105 -8.39 -12.91 2.09
N VAL A 106 -7.94 -11.70 1.72
CA VAL A 106 -8.19 -11.14 0.39
C VAL A 106 -7.17 -11.70 -0.58
N ALA A 107 -7.62 -12.04 -1.78
CA ALA A 107 -6.79 -12.42 -2.91
C ALA A 107 -7.06 -11.49 -4.10
N SER A 108 -6.15 -11.46 -5.07
CA SER A 108 -6.37 -10.78 -6.33
C SER A 108 -7.38 -11.55 -7.18
N GLU A 109 -8.38 -10.86 -7.68
CA GLU A 109 -9.50 -11.43 -8.43
C GLU A 109 -9.60 -10.82 -9.82
N ALA A 110 -10.47 -11.40 -10.67
CA ALA A 110 -10.73 -10.88 -12.00
C ALA A 110 -11.42 -9.50 -11.97
N ALA A 111 -12.28 -9.26 -10.97
CA ALA A 111 -12.92 -7.98 -10.76
C ALA A 111 -13.45 -7.85 -9.33
N ALA A 112 -13.34 -6.67 -8.72
CA ALA A 112 -13.96 -6.32 -7.44
C ALA A 112 -14.14 -4.81 -7.32
N ALA A 113 -15.21 -4.36 -6.66
CA ALA A 113 -15.46 -2.97 -6.28
C ALA A 113 -15.25 -1.95 -7.43
N GLY A 114 -15.66 -2.28 -8.66
CA GLY A 114 -15.53 -1.41 -9.83
C GLY A 114 -14.14 -1.43 -10.49
N LEU A 115 -13.20 -2.22 -9.99
CA LEU A 115 -11.91 -2.47 -10.61
C LEU A 115 -11.92 -3.82 -11.34
N ARG A 116 -11.33 -3.88 -12.54
CA ARG A 116 -11.11 -5.10 -13.34
C ARG A 116 -9.62 -5.38 -13.46
N ASN A 117 -9.22 -6.61 -13.19
CA ASN A 117 -7.82 -7.02 -13.28
C ASN A 117 -7.44 -7.26 -14.75
N GLY A 118 -6.45 -6.53 -15.25
CA GLY A 118 -5.95 -6.64 -16.62
C GLY A 118 -4.76 -7.60 -16.78
N TYR A 119 -4.33 -8.28 -15.73
CA TYR A 119 -3.32 -9.33 -15.85
C TYR A 119 -3.86 -10.52 -16.64
N ARG A 120 -2.99 -11.19 -17.41
CA ARG A 120 -3.34 -12.41 -18.14
C ARG A 120 -3.83 -13.50 -17.20
N ASP A 121 -3.20 -13.60 -16.05
CA ASP A 121 -3.62 -14.43 -14.93
C ASP A 121 -3.81 -13.52 -13.71
N PRO A 122 -5.06 -13.24 -13.30
CA PRO A 122 -5.36 -12.37 -12.18
C PRO A 122 -4.72 -12.80 -10.86
N ALA A 123 -4.46 -14.09 -10.65
CA ALA A 123 -3.87 -14.61 -9.43
C ALA A 123 -2.38 -14.25 -9.27
N GLN A 124 -1.70 -13.87 -10.35
CA GLN A 124 -0.30 -13.44 -10.31
C GLN A 124 -0.11 -11.99 -9.85
N LEU A 125 -1.17 -11.19 -9.81
CA LEU A 125 -1.08 -9.83 -9.26
C LEU A 125 -0.96 -9.91 -7.74
N GLY A 126 0.06 -9.26 -7.17
CA GLY A 126 0.22 -9.15 -5.72
C GLY A 126 -1.01 -8.53 -5.07
N THR A 127 -1.47 -9.12 -3.97
CA THR A 127 -2.70 -8.71 -3.29
C THR A 127 -2.63 -7.26 -2.80
N ASP A 128 -1.48 -6.82 -2.29
CA ASP A 128 -1.24 -5.44 -1.88
C ASP A 128 -1.42 -4.44 -3.03
N ARG A 129 -0.92 -4.77 -4.22
CA ARG A 129 -1.07 -3.95 -5.42
C ARG A 129 -2.54 -3.92 -5.89
N TRP A 130 -3.21 -5.07 -5.90
CA TRP A 130 -4.62 -5.19 -6.25
C TRP A 130 -5.50 -4.37 -5.31
N VAL A 131 -5.37 -4.58 -4.01
CA VAL A 131 -6.17 -3.90 -2.99
C VAL A 131 -5.86 -2.39 -2.96
N GLY A 132 -4.58 -2.01 -3.08
CA GLY A 132 -4.19 -0.61 -3.20
C GLY A 132 -4.82 0.08 -4.42
N ALA A 133 -4.92 -0.63 -5.55
CA ALA A 133 -5.60 -0.12 -6.75
C ALA A 133 -7.12 0.01 -6.56
N VAL A 134 -7.76 -0.90 -5.81
CA VAL A 134 -9.19 -0.76 -5.42
C VAL A 134 -9.39 0.53 -4.59
N GLY A 135 -8.54 0.77 -3.60
CA GLY A 135 -8.60 1.99 -2.78
C GLY A 135 -8.39 3.26 -3.62
N ALA A 136 -7.41 3.23 -4.50
CA ALA A 136 -7.13 4.36 -5.39
C ALA A 136 -8.25 4.62 -6.40
N ARG A 137 -8.83 3.60 -7.00
CA ARG A 137 -9.98 3.73 -7.90
C ARG A 137 -11.20 4.32 -7.20
N HIS A 138 -11.42 3.95 -5.95
CA HIS A 138 -12.48 4.52 -5.12
C HIS A 138 -12.23 6.01 -4.85
N ALA A 139 -10.99 6.37 -4.51
CA ALA A 139 -10.61 7.74 -4.19
C ALA A 139 -10.67 8.68 -5.41
N TRP A 140 -10.29 8.18 -6.58
CA TRP A 140 -10.24 8.96 -7.83
C TRP A 140 -10.93 8.20 -8.97
N PRO A 141 -12.26 8.21 -9.00
CA PRO A 141 -13.01 7.61 -10.09
C PRO A 141 -12.73 8.34 -11.40
N ASP A 142 -12.81 7.61 -12.53
CA ASP A 142 -12.71 8.13 -13.90
C ASP A 142 -11.39 8.86 -14.24
N THR A 143 -10.34 8.62 -13.45
CA THR A 143 -9.01 9.21 -13.61
C THR A 143 -8.00 8.12 -13.98
N ALA A 144 -7.10 8.39 -14.92
CA ALA A 144 -5.95 7.53 -15.15
C ALA A 144 -4.94 7.70 -14.01
N LEU A 145 -4.57 6.60 -13.35
CA LEU A 145 -3.72 6.63 -12.16
C LEU A 145 -2.38 5.97 -12.42
N LEU A 146 -1.30 6.62 -11.97
CA LEU A 146 -0.01 6.01 -11.69
C LEU A 146 0.12 5.89 -10.18
N LEU A 147 0.06 4.67 -9.67
CA LEU A 147 0.25 4.38 -8.26
C LEU A 147 1.71 3.97 -8.04
N VAL A 148 2.44 4.77 -7.30
CA VAL A 148 3.83 4.52 -6.92
C VAL A 148 3.86 4.08 -5.47
N THR A 149 4.22 2.82 -5.21
CA THR A 149 4.40 2.32 -3.85
C THR A 149 5.87 2.07 -3.58
N ALA A 150 6.51 3.01 -2.86
CA ALA A 150 7.93 2.95 -2.51
C ALA A 150 8.13 2.18 -1.19
N GLY A 151 8.30 0.87 -1.29
CA GLY A 151 8.51 -0.06 -0.17
C GLY A 151 9.81 -0.85 -0.29
N THR A 152 9.80 -2.11 0.18
CA THR A 152 10.89 -3.09 -0.05
C THR A 152 11.16 -3.28 -1.54
N ALA A 153 10.09 -3.39 -2.33
CA ALA A 153 10.11 -3.13 -3.76
C ALA A 153 9.44 -1.78 -4.04
N THR A 154 9.80 -1.13 -5.14
CA THR A 154 9.04 0.01 -5.66
C THR A 154 8.18 -0.47 -6.81
N THR A 155 6.85 -0.34 -6.69
CA THR A 155 5.90 -0.69 -7.76
C THR A 155 5.34 0.55 -8.42
N LEU A 156 5.15 0.48 -9.75
CA LEU A 156 4.53 1.51 -10.56
C LEU A 156 3.31 0.88 -11.23
N ASP A 157 2.11 1.13 -10.71
CA ASP A 157 0.88 0.47 -11.12
C ASP A 157 -0.02 1.43 -11.88
N ILE A 158 -0.57 0.96 -13.00
CA ILE A 158 -1.44 1.74 -13.87
C ILE A 158 -2.88 1.28 -13.70
N VAL A 159 -3.75 2.23 -13.33
CA VAL A 159 -5.20 2.04 -13.35
C VAL A 159 -5.79 2.96 -14.42
N ALA A 160 -6.45 2.37 -15.39
CA ALA A 160 -7.11 3.11 -16.48
C ALA A 160 -8.38 3.84 -16.00
N PRO A 161 -8.82 4.91 -16.68
CA PRO A 161 -10.02 5.66 -16.29
C PRO A 161 -11.29 4.81 -16.26
N ASP A 162 -11.35 3.75 -17.07
CA ASP A 162 -12.48 2.81 -17.13
C ASP A 162 -12.49 1.77 -15.98
N GLY A 163 -11.57 1.89 -15.02
CA GLY A 163 -11.44 0.97 -13.90
C GLY A 163 -10.72 -0.34 -14.24
N ARG A 164 -9.87 -0.38 -15.26
CA ARG A 164 -9.00 -1.53 -15.53
C ARG A 164 -7.64 -1.32 -14.87
N PHE A 165 -7.19 -2.27 -14.04
CA PHE A 165 -5.78 -2.39 -13.65
C PHE A 165 -5.00 -2.82 -14.89
N ALA A 166 -4.33 -1.88 -15.56
CA ALA A 166 -3.73 -2.12 -16.86
C ALA A 166 -2.41 -2.92 -16.80
N GLY A 167 -1.75 -2.89 -15.65
CA GLY A 167 -0.45 -3.51 -15.42
C GLY A 167 0.48 -2.61 -14.63
N GLY A 168 1.76 -2.93 -14.59
CA GLY A 168 2.73 -2.11 -13.87
C GLY A 168 4.15 -2.62 -13.97
N LEU A 169 5.05 -1.93 -13.28
CA LEU A 169 6.47 -2.26 -13.17
C LEU A 169 6.81 -2.56 -11.71
N ILE A 170 7.80 -3.41 -11.50
CA ILE A 170 8.36 -3.71 -10.18
C ILE A 170 9.87 -3.47 -10.25
N LEU A 171 10.35 -2.61 -9.36
CA LEU A 171 11.76 -2.28 -9.21
C LEU A 171 12.23 -2.68 -7.81
N PRO A 172 13.54 -2.95 -7.60
CA PRO A 172 14.07 -3.00 -6.25
C PRO A 172 13.81 -1.68 -5.52
N GLY A 173 13.37 -1.72 -4.26
CA GLY A 173 13.22 -0.49 -3.46
C GLY A 173 14.56 0.19 -3.20
N LEU A 174 14.54 1.48 -2.78
CA LEU A 174 15.76 2.27 -2.59
C LEU A 174 16.80 1.58 -1.69
N THR A 175 16.38 1.13 -0.51
CA THR A 175 17.26 0.42 0.43
C THR A 175 17.84 -0.85 -0.19
N LEU A 176 17.03 -1.61 -0.92
CA LEU A 176 17.50 -2.82 -1.60
C LEU A 176 18.52 -2.51 -2.71
N MET A 177 18.31 -1.43 -3.48
CA MET A 177 19.26 -0.98 -4.49
C MET A 177 20.62 -0.58 -3.88
N MET A 178 20.60 0.22 -2.80
CA MET A 178 21.81 0.65 -2.10
C MET A 178 22.57 -0.54 -1.50
N HIS A 179 21.87 -1.44 -0.80
CA HIS A 179 22.49 -2.64 -0.22
C HIS A 179 22.99 -3.62 -1.28
N ALA A 180 22.36 -3.71 -2.45
CA ALA A 180 22.84 -4.57 -3.54
C ALA A 180 24.21 -4.15 -4.02
N LEU A 181 24.51 -2.86 -4.05
CA LEU A 181 25.83 -2.35 -4.43
C LEU A 181 26.92 -2.72 -3.41
N SER A 182 26.67 -2.50 -2.11
CA SER A 182 27.65 -2.84 -1.07
C SER A 182 27.91 -4.35 -0.97
N ARG A 183 26.87 -5.19 -1.10
CA ARG A 183 26.98 -6.65 -1.00
C ARG A 183 27.67 -7.32 -2.19
N ASN A 184 27.61 -6.71 -3.37
CA ASN A 184 28.13 -7.31 -4.61
C ASN A 184 29.40 -6.63 -5.12
N THR A 185 30.00 -5.70 -4.34
CA THR A 185 31.26 -5.04 -4.69
C THR A 185 32.19 -5.02 -3.48
N ALA A 186 33.50 -5.07 -3.73
CA ALA A 186 34.48 -5.18 -2.66
C ALA A 186 34.74 -3.87 -1.88
N GLN A 187 34.40 -2.72 -2.44
CA GLN A 187 34.86 -1.43 -1.91
C GLN A 187 33.73 -0.39 -1.75
N LEU A 188 32.50 -0.69 -2.17
CA LEU A 188 31.42 0.26 -2.00
C LEU A 188 30.88 0.20 -0.57
N PRO A 189 30.73 1.36 0.09
CA PRO A 189 30.23 1.43 1.45
C PRO A 189 28.75 1.04 1.51
N GLU A 190 28.32 0.51 2.66
CA GLU A 190 26.92 0.32 2.95
C GLU A 190 26.31 1.66 3.37
N ILE A 191 25.25 2.05 2.69
CA ILE A 191 24.44 3.23 3.01
C ILE A 191 22.96 2.84 3.00
N ASP A 192 22.15 3.60 3.72
CA ASP A 192 20.72 3.40 3.83
C ASP A 192 19.91 4.65 3.45
N ILE A 193 18.61 4.56 3.56
CA ILE A 193 17.70 5.66 3.24
C ILE A 193 17.85 6.86 4.20
N GLY A 194 18.32 6.63 5.43
CA GLY A 194 18.60 7.69 6.40
C GLY A 194 19.74 8.59 5.95
N TYR A 195 20.76 8.02 5.28
CA TYR A 195 21.83 8.80 4.67
C TYR A 195 21.28 9.78 3.62
N LEU A 196 20.38 9.31 2.75
CA LEU A 196 19.76 10.17 1.72
C LEU A 196 18.96 11.31 2.36
N ALA A 197 18.16 11.02 3.37
CA ALA A 197 17.35 12.03 4.09
C ALA A 197 18.25 13.09 4.76
N ALA A 198 19.31 12.68 5.46
CA ALA A 198 20.26 13.60 6.10
C ALA A 198 21.01 14.48 5.09
N ARG A 199 21.30 13.92 3.90
CA ARG A 199 21.94 14.64 2.81
C ARG A 199 21.00 15.72 2.23
N ASP A 200 19.75 15.40 1.98
CA ASP A 200 18.78 16.32 1.39
C ASP A 200 18.53 17.51 2.33
N ASP A 201 18.47 17.29 3.65
CA ASP A 201 18.38 18.35 4.64
C ASP A 201 19.62 19.30 4.63
N ALA A 202 20.80 18.75 4.38
CA ALA A 202 22.04 19.52 4.32
C ALA A 202 22.21 20.30 3.00
N GLN A 203 21.59 19.83 1.93
CA GLN A 203 21.75 20.35 0.58
C GLN A 203 20.57 21.20 0.06
N ALA A 204 19.81 21.87 0.90
CA ALA A 204 18.79 22.86 0.51
C ALA A 204 19.37 24.07 -0.29
N ARG A 205 20.48 23.86 -1.04
CA ARG A 205 21.20 24.85 -1.85
C ARG A 205 20.86 24.66 -3.33
N THR A 206 20.49 25.74 -3.99
CA THR A 206 20.01 25.81 -5.37
C THR A 206 21.08 25.55 -6.46
N ASP A 207 22.38 25.45 -6.12
CA ASP A 207 23.49 25.39 -7.08
C ASP A 207 24.29 24.09 -7.02
N VAL A 208 23.71 22.99 -6.51
CA VAL A 208 24.40 21.70 -6.46
C VAL A 208 24.18 20.95 -7.78
N PRO A 209 25.25 20.48 -8.44
CA PRO A 209 25.12 19.69 -9.67
C PRO A 209 24.35 18.37 -9.39
N PRO A 210 23.65 17.81 -10.40
CA PRO A 210 22.86 16.60 -10.23
C PRO A 210 23.72 15.31 -10.12
N TRP A 211 25.02 15.45 -10.04
CA TRP A 211 25.98 14.35 -9.81
C TRP A 211 26.79 14.59 -8.56
N ALA A 212 27.32 13.53 -7.99
CA ALA A 212 28.12 13.54 -6.77
C ALA A 212 29.64 13.58 -7.06
N ASP A 213 30.38 14.08 -6.10
CA ASP A 213 31.85 14.12 -6.08
C ASP A 213 32.48 13.17 -5.05
N ASN A 214 31.65 12.33 -4.42
CA ASN A 214 32.08 11.27 -3.52
C ASN A 214 31.22 10.01 -3.69
N THR A 215 31.75 8.87 -3.23
CA THR A 215 31.14 7.54 -3.49
C THR A 215 29.79 7.35 -2.79
N GLN A 216 29.62 7.83 -1.56
CA GLN A 216 28.37 7.64 -0.81
C GLN A 216 27.23 8.41 -1.47
N ASP A 217 27.47 9.67 -1.81
CA ASP A 217 26.48 10.48 -2.54
C ASP A 217 26.21 9.92 -3.94
N ALA A 218 27.24 9.40 -4.64
CA ALA A 218 27.07 8.79 -5.96
C ALA A 218 26.15 7.58 -5.90
N ILE A 219 26.24 6.73 -4.88
CA ILE A 219 25.33 5.61 -4.65
C ILE A 219 23.93 6.11 -4.36
N ALA A 220 23.78 7.03 -3.40
CA ALA A 220 22.48 7.56 -2.97
C ALA A 220 21.73 8.23 -4.12
N LEU A 221 22.40 9.17 -4.81
CA LEU A 221 21.85 9.89 -5.96
C LEU A 221 21.59 8.97 -7.15
N GLY A 222 22.47 8.01 -7.41
CA GLY A 222 22.29 7.04 -8.48
C GLY A 222 21.02 6.21 -8.29
N CYS A 223 20.81 5.68 -7.09
CA CYS A 223 19.63 4.90 -6.77
C CYS A 223 18.32 5.72 -6.85
N VAL A 224 18.30 6.92 -6.26
CA VAL A 224 17.09 7.76 -6.28
C VAL A 224 16.81 8.29 -7.69
N THR A 225 17.83 8.66 -8.45
CA THR A 225 17.70 9.13 -9.84
C THR A 225 17.14 8.03 -10.74
N ALA A 226 17.60 6.78 -10.57
CA ALA A 226 17.09 5.64 -11.34
C ALA A 226 15.59 5.43 -11.08
N GLN A 227 15.15 5.49 -9.83
CA GLN A 227 13.72 5.36 -9.50
C GLN A 227 12.90 6.57 -9.97
N ALA A 228 13.37 7.79 -9.72
CA ALA A 228 12.69 9.00 -10.18
C ALA A 228 12.56 9.03 -11.71
N GLY A 229 13.60 8.58 -12.43
CA GLY A 229 13.58 8.45 -13.88
C GLY A 229 12.54 7.43 -14.36
N ALA A 230 12.46 6.26 -13.74
CA ALA A 230 11.45 5.24 -14.06
C ALA A 230 10.02 5.76 -13.82
N ILE A 231 9.80 6.46 -12.70
CA ILE A 231 8.52 7.09 -12.38
C ILE A 231 8.15 8.15 -13.42
N ALA A 232 9.08 9.05 -13.74
CA ALA A 232 8.85 10.13 -14.71
C ALA A 232 8.56 9.58 -16.12
N GLN A 233 9.29 8.57 -16.57
CA GLN A 233 9.04 7.89 -17.85
C GLN A 233 7.65 7.23 -17.88
N THR A 234 7.29 6.53 -16.81
CA THR A 234 5.97 5.88 -16.70
C THR A 234 4.84 6.92 -16.68
N TRP A 235 5.05 8.05 -16.00
CA TRP A 235 4.12 9.16 -15.98
C TRP A 235 3.89 9.75 -17.38
N GLN A 236 4.94 10.00 -18.13
CA GLN A 236 4.85 10.49 -19.51
C GLN A 236 4.09 9.49 -20.40
N ALA A 237 4.40 8.20 -20.26
CA ALA A 237 3.70 7.15 -21.00
C ALA A 237 2.21 7.08 -20.65
N LEU A 238 1.85 7.23 -19.36
CA LEU A 238 0.46 7.30 -18.93
C LEU A 238 -0.29 8.45 -19.60
N GLN A 239 0.28 9.68 -19.56
CA GLN A 239 -0.33 10.86 -20.14
C GLN A 239 -0.48 10.76 -21.66
N ALA A 240 0.48 10.15 -22.34
CA ALA A 240 0.43 9.92 -23.78
C ALA A 240 -0.65 8.89 -24.17
N HIS A 241 -0.88 7.89 -23.28
CA HIS A 241 -1.82 6.80 -23.58
C HIS A 241 -3.28 7.12 -23.21
N TYR A 242 -3.50 7.90 -22.16
CA TYR A 242 -4.84 8.26 -21.69
C TYR A 242 -5.08 9.77 -21.83
N PRO A 243 -5.77 10.21 -22.89
CA PRO A 243 -6.15 11.62 -23.03
C PRO A 243 -7.25 11.96 -22.02
N GLY A 244 -6.90 12.70 -20.97
CA GLY A 244 -7.83 13.09 -19.91
C GLY A 244 -7.14 13.31 -18.58
N PRO A 245 -7.89 13.36 -17.47
CA PRO A 245 -7.32 13.54 -16.16
C PRO A 245 -6.37 12.39 -15.80
N CYS A 246 -5.13 12.73 -15.47
CA CYS A 246 -4.11 11.80 -14.98
C CYS A 246 -3.66 12.24 -13.59
N ARG A 247 -3.40 11.26 -12.72
CA ARG A 247 -2.89 11.50 -11.36
C ARG A 247 -1.79 10.53 -11.01
N CYS A 248 -0.70 11.05 -10.44
CA CYS A 248 0.32 10.24 -9.80
C CYS A 248 0.09 10.25 -8.29
N VAL A 249 0.05 9.07 -7.69
CA VAL A 249 -0.11 8.89 -6.24
C VAL A 249 1.13 8.18 -5.70
N LEU A 250 1.83 8.82 -4.77
CA LEU A 250 3.05 8.33 -4.15
C LEU A 250 2.76 7.84 -2.73
N SER A 251 3.05 6.57 -2.47
CA SER A 251 2.86 5.92 -1.18
C SER A 251 4.09 5.09 -0.77
N GLY A 252 4.02 4.44 0.39
CA GLY A 252 5.09 3.57 0.89
C GLY A 252 6.08 4.28 1.81
N GLY A 253 6.92 3.50 2.49
CA GLY A 253 7.83 3.99 3.52
C GLY A 253 8.95 4.91 3.00
N ALA A 254 9.37 4.74 1.75
CA ALA A 254 10.43 5.54 1.12
C ALA A 254 9.89 6.76 0.35
N ARG A 255 8.59 7.07 0.41
CA ARG A 255 7.97 8.19 -0.33
C ARG A 255 8.59 9.55 -0.01
N ALA A 256 8.98 9.76 1.26
CA ALA A 256 9.61 11.02 1.68
C ALA A 256 10.98 11.23 1.05
N ALA A 257 11.74 10.15 0.84
CA ALA A 257 13.03 10.20 0.19
C ALA A 257 12.94 10.33 -1.35
N LEU A 258 11.87 9.81 -1.96
CA LEU A 258 11.66 9.92 -3.41
C LEU A 258 11.01 11.24 -3.83
N GLY A 259 10.07 11.75 -3.03
CA GLY A 259 9.26 12.92 -3.37
C GLY A 259 10.06 14.14 -3.83
N PRO A 260 11.12 14.58 -3.11
CA PRO A 260 11.95 15.73 -3.50
C PRO A 260 12.62 15.60 -4.87
N HIS A 261 12.80 14.37 -5.37
CA HIS A 261 13.46 14.10 -6.65
C HIS A 261 12.47 13.93 -7.83
N LEU A 262 11.17 13.99 -7.57
CA LEU A 262 10.16 13.92 -8.63
C LEU A 262 9.86 15.32 -9.16
N ARG A 263 10.13 15.55 -10.45
CA ARG A 263 9.88 16.83 -11.15
C ARG A 263 8.55 16.84 -11.89
N MET A 264 7.55 16.15 -11.36
CA MET A 264 6.20 16.03 -11.94
C MET A 264 5.16 16.15 -10.81
N PRO A 265 3.90 16.53 -11.13
CA PRO A 265 2.87 16.58 -10.11
C PRO A 265 2.59 15.20 -9.52
N PHE A 266 2.56 15.10 -8.21
CA PHE A 266 2.15 13.90 -7.49
C PHE A 266 1.41 14.29 -6.20
N GLN A 267 0.61 13.36 -5.70
CA GLN A 267 -0.06 13.46 -4.41
C GLN A 267 0.45 12.35 -3.50
N MET A 268 0.87 12.68 -2.31
CA MET A 268 1.17 11.66 -1.30
C MET A 268 -0.13 11.10 -0.75
N HIS A 269 -0.17 9.80 -0.54
CA HIS A 269 -1.30 9.14 0.12
C HIS A 269 -0.77 7.98 0.97
N ASP A 270 -1.26 7.91 2.19
CA ASP A 270 -0.96 6.81 3.11
C ASP A 270 -2.06 5.76 3.06
N ASN A 271 -1.64 4.50 3.19
CA ASN A 271 -2.58 3.40 3.50
C ASN A 271 -3.66 3.11 2.44
N LEU A 272 -3.32 3.24 1.13
CA LEU A 272 -4.23 2.86 0.03
C LEU A 272 -4.73 1.41 0.16
N VAL A 273 -3.91 0.50 0.67
CA VAL A 273 -4.31 -0.90 0.89
C VAL A 273 -5.40 -0.99 1.97
N LEU A 274 -5.26 -0.27 3.09
CA LEU A 274 -6.30 -0.25 4.12
C LEU A 274 -7.60 0.37 3.60
N LEU A 275 -7.53 1.45 2.82
CA LEU A 275 -8.69 2.02 2.14
C LEU A 275 -9.34 1.00 1.21
N GLY A 276 -8.54 0.29 0.41
CA GLY A 276 -9.04 -0.75 -0.49
C GLY A 276 -9.70 -1.92 0.24
N LEU A 277 -9.16 -2.34 1.38
CA LEU A 277 -9.79 -3.34 2.24
C LEU A 277 -11.15 -2.87 2.76
N GLN A 278 -11.27 -1.61 3.19
CA GLN A 278 -12.53 -1.03 3.63
C GLN A 278 -13.54 -0.95 2.47
N VAL A 279 -13.11 -0.54 1.28
CA VAL A 279 -13.96 -0.51 0.07
C VAL A 279 -14.48 -1.91 -0.27
N LEU A 280 -13.63 -2.92 -0.21
CA LEU A 280 -14.02 -4.32 -0.45
C LEU A 280 -15.02 -4.81 0.61
N ALA A 281 -14.83 -4.44 1.88
CA ALA A 281 -15.75 -4.78 2.95
C ALA A 281 -17.16 -4.19 2.74
N HIS A 282 -17.24 -2.94 2.27
CA HIS A 282 -18.51 -2.25 2.03
C HIS A 282 -19.19 -2.62 0.70
N ALA A 283 -18.42 -2.99 -0.32
CA ALA A 283 -18.98 -3.36 -1.62
C ALA A 283 -19.82 -4.63 -1.56
N GLY A 284 -19.74 -5.40 -0.48
CA GLY A 284 -20.30 -6.73 -0.40
C GLY A 284 -19.73 -7.59 -1.53
N HIS A 285 -18.90 -8.56 -1.23
CA HIS A 285 -18.26 -9.37 -2.25
C HIS A 285 -19.31 -10.11 -3.10
N GLU A 286 -19.68 -9.57 -4.26
CA GLU A 286 -20.50 -10.25 -5.27
C GLU A 286 -19.69 -11.28 -6.07
N GLY A 287 -18.82 -12.04 -5.43
CA GLY A 287 -18.06 -13.08 -6.09
C GLY A 287 -17.64 -14.14 -5.09
N ARG A 288 -18.12 -15.33 -5.26
CA ARG A 288 -17.88 -16.58 -4.51
C ARG A 288 -17.25 -16.42 -3.13
N PRO A 289 -17.79 -17.05 -2.10
CA PRO A 289 -17.21 -16.93 -0.75
C PRO A 289 -15.76 -17.41 -0.82
N GLY A 290 -14.82 -16.48 -0.81
CA GLY A 290 -13.46 -16.76 -0.44
C GLY A 290 -13.54 -17.47 0.90
N ALA A 291 -12.77 -18.56 1.09
CA ALA A 291 -12.85 -19.42 2.24
C ALA A 291 -12.89 -18.58 3.53
N VAL A 292 -14.07 -18.48 4.13
CA VAL A 292 -14.23 -17.96 5.49
C VAL A 292 -13.69 -19.07 6.38
N THR A 293 -12.47 -18.94 6.82
CA THR A 293 -11.95 -19.79 7.89
C THR A 293 -12.66 -19.32 9.17
N GLN A 294 -13.66 -20.08 9.60
CA GLN A 294 -14.18 -19.92 10.95
C GLN A 294 -13.07 -20.33 11.92
N ALA A 295 -12.69 -19.43 12.81
CA ALA A 295 -11.73 -19.69 13.88
C ALA A 295 -12.36 -20.56 14.97
#